data_87c7fa551ba75ce968f9c942cd3347c6
#
_entry.id   87c7fa551ba75ce968f9c942cd3347c6
#
_cell.length_a   1.000
_cell.length_b   1.000
_cell.length_c   1.000
_cell.angle_alpha   90.00
_cell.angle_beta   90.00
_cell.angle_gamma   90.00
#
_symmetry.space_group_name_H-M   'P 1'
#
loop_
_entity.id
_entity.type
_entity.pdbx_description
1 polymer ?
#
loop_
_entity_poly.entity_id
_entity_poly.type
_entity_poly.pdbx_seq_one_letter_code
_entity_poly.pdbx_strand_id
1 'polypeptide(L)'
;MTLKLLLLPIVLTVALLPTAAQSTVKRLDGSTISAAEIDATVTRLMKAAEVPGAGIAIFNDGNAAYLKAYGFRDTEKNLPLTVDSVMTAASFSKTALAYLAMQLVEEGKLDLDKPVYQYFPKPLPEYSAYRDLAADPRYQKITARMLLSHTSGFPNFRWINDDKKLNINFEPGSRFAYSGEGIELLQFVVETITGKPLEELMRAQVFQPLGMTRTSMVWQDRFESNYANGYDEYGRSIGPERRPTADAAGSMQTTPHDFAQFMLAVMNGKGLKPKTRDLMLSPQIQILAKHEFPTMENLATDENKAIRLSYGLGWGLYWTPYGKAFFKEGHDVGWRNYTVCFEQSKTGLMIMTNSANGEGMFKELIETLLKNPYTPIEWERFTPYDKVPPRPPLKVHTPITVDPKVLDRYVGRYGTPPDLILVIRREGDHLSVQENDEPRQELFGETDRDFFAKVDDDTYTFEVDAQGRVTSMTLHADGKDIPLKRID
;
A
#
# COMPACT_ATOMS: atom_id res chain seq x y z
N MET A 1 -12.80 -78.67 -47.06
CA MET A 1 -13.34 -77.45 -46.38
C MET A 1 -12.21 -76.52 -46.02
N THR A 2 -11.92 -75.56 -46.88
CA THR A 2 -10.76 -74.66 -46.73
C THR A 2 -11.22 -73.30 -46.15
N LEU A 3 -10.82 -73.00 -44.92
CA LEU A 3 -11.19 -71.76 -44.18
C LEU A 3 -10.27 -70.64 -44.66
N LYS A 4 -10.86 -69.63 -45.35
CA LYS A 4 -10.15 -68.41 -45.70
C LYS A 4 -10.20 -67.39 -44.56
N LEU A 5 -9.06 -67.12 -43.95
CA LEU A 5 -8.87 -66.01 -43.00
C LEU A 5 -8.88 -64.70 -43.77
N LEU A 6 -9.85 -63.80 -43.52
CA LEU A 6 -9.82 -62.41 -43.93
C LEU A 6 -9.05 -61.58 -42.89
N LEU A 7 -7.90 -61.07 -43.28
CA LEU A 7 -7.16 -60.04 -42.52
C LEU A 7 -7.75 -58.64 -42.83
N LEU A 8 -8.41 -58.02 -41.86
CA LEU A 8 -8.83 -56.61 -41.93
C LEU A 8 -7.63 -55.72 -41.51
N PRO A 9 -7.27 -54.68 -42.28
CA PRO A 9 -6.24 -53.74 -41.82
C PRO A 9 -6.82 -52.79 -40.75
N ILE A 10 -6.18 -52.77 -39.56
CA ILE A 10 -6.45 -51.77 -38.54
C ILE A 10 -5.77 -50.45 -38.97
N VAL A 11 -6.57 -49.49 -39.41
CA VAL A 11 -6.12 -48.11 -39.65
C VAL A 11 -6.05 -47.41 -38.28
N LEU A 12 -4.84 -47.23 -37.78
CA LEU A 12 -4.57 -46.45 -36.55
C LEU A 12 -4.69 -44.96 -36.91
N THR A 13 -5.85 -44.35 -36.67
CA THR A 13 -6.04 -42.89 -36.73
C THR A 13 -5.38 -42.26 -35.48
N VAL A 14 -4.21 -41.69 -35.65
CA VAL A 14 -3.61 -40.83 -34.65
C VAL A 14 -4.42 -39.52 -34.61
N ALA A 15 -5.32 -39.41 -33.62
CA ALA A 15 -5.97 -38.15 -33.32
C ALA A 15 -4.92 -37.16 -32.80
N LEU A 16 -4.52 -36.19 -33.59
CA LEU A 16 -3.82 -35.01 -33.16
C LEU A 16 -4.74 -34.27 -32.17
N LEU A 17 -4.46 -34.40 -30.87
CA LEU A 17 -5.09 -33.54 -29.87
C LEU A 17 -4.74 -32.08 -30.22
N PRO A 18 -5.72 -31.16 -30.29
CA PRO A 18 -5.42 -29.78 -30.50
C PRO A 18 -4.52 -29.33 -29.34
N THR A 19 -3.30 -28.88 -29.64
CA THR A 19 -2.47 -28.13 -28.70
C THR A 19 -3.33 -26.97 -28.23
N ALA A 20 -3.67 -26.96 -26.95
CA ALA A 20 -4.34 -25.80 -26.34
C ALA A 20 -3.55 -24.56 -26.74
N ALA A 21 -4.18 -23.63 -27.41
CA ALA A 21 -3.55 -22.38 -27.80
C ALA A 21 -3.00 -21.75 -26.54
N GLN A 22 -1.69 -21.65 -26.44
CA GLN A 22 -1.01 -21.08 -25.30
C GLN A 22 -1.49 -19.63 -25.20
N SER A 23 -2.20 -19.27 -24.14
CA SER A 23 -2.74 -17.92 -23.97
C SER A 23 -1.58 -16.92 -23.99
N THR A 24 -1.57 -16.04 -24.98
CA THR A 24 -0.55 -14.99 -25.12
C THR A 24 -1.13 -13.65 -24.71
N VAL A 25 -0.28 -12.85 -24.05
CA VAL A 25 -0.58 -11.50 -23.62
C VAL A 25 0.08 -10.52 -24.58
N LYS A 26 -0.64 -9.51 -25.04
CA LYS A 26 -0.10 -8.43 -25.88
C LYS A 26 0.71 -7.44 -25.05
N ARG A 27 1.84 -6.98 -25.61
CA ARG A 27 2.66 -5.92 -25.06
C ARG A 27 2.42 -4.61 -25.82
N LEU A 28 2.86 -3.49 -25.25
CA LEU A 28 2.63 -2.15 -25.80
C LEU A 28 3.29 -1.93 -27.18
N ASP A 29 4.41 -2.61 -27.44
CA ASP A 29 5.11 -2.57 -28.73
C ASP A 29 4.48 -3.45 -29.82
N GLY A 30 3.34 -4.11 -29.51
CA GLY A 30 2.65 -5.03 -30.41
C GLY A 30 3.15 -6.46 -30.38
N SER A 31 4.26 -6.74 -29.70
CA SER A 31 4.73 -8.12 -29.48
C SER A 31 3.83 -8.85 -28.46
N THR A 32 4.02 -10.16 -28.35
CA THR A 32 3.29 -10.98 -27.38
C THR A 32 4.26 -11.68 -26.44
N ILE A 33 3.76 -12.08 -25.28
CA ILE A 33 4.44 -12.90 -24.29
C ILE A 33 3.53 -14.05 -23.86
N SER A 34 4.07 -15.25 -23.73
CA SER A 34 3.31 -16.42 -23.28
C SER A 34 3.16 -16.44 -21.75
N ALA A 35 2.13 -17.12 -21.25
CA ALA A 35 1.95 -17.33 -19.80
C ALA A 35 3.17 -17.99 -19.16
N ALA A 36 3.84 -18.92 -19.85
CA ALA A 36 5.04 -19.58 -19.36
C ALA A 36 6.24 -18.62 -19.20
N GLU A 37 6.42 -17.68 -20.14
CA GLU A 37 7.47 -16.65 -20.04
C GLU A 37 7.16 -15.65 -18.92
N ILE A 38 5.87 -15.31 -18.71
CA ILE A 38 5.43 -14.47 -17.57
C ILE A 38 5.77 -15.20 -16.27
N ASP A 39 5.38 -16.48 -16.14
CA ASP A 39 5.67 -17.30 -14.96
C ASP A 39 7.17 -17.37 -14.65
N ALA A 40 7.97 -17.63 -15.65
CA ALA A 40 9.42 -17.71 -15.52
C ALA A 40 10.03 -16.37 -15.08
N THR A 41 9.56 -15.25 -15.65
CA THR A 41 10.02 -13.90 -15.31
C THR A 41 9.68 -13.55 -13.87
N VAL A 42 8.41 -13.72 -13.48
CA VAL A 42 7.96 -13.40 -12.12
C VAL A 42 8.69 -14.25 -11.08
N THR A 43 8.76 -15.57 -11.30
CA THR A 43 9.41 -16.48 -10.34
C THR A 43 10.92 -16.16 -10.18
N ARG A 44 11.60 -15.86 -11.29
CA ARG A 44 13.02 -15.45 -11.25
C ARG A 44 13.21 -14.16 -10.46
N LEU A 45 12.35 -13.15 -10.71
CA LEU A 45 12.45 -11.85 -10.02
C LEU A 45 12.12 -11.96 -8.55
N MET A 46 11.07 -12.70 -8.18
CA MET A 46 10.75 -12.97 -6.78
C MET A 46 11.91 -13.60 -6.03
N LYS A 47 12.59 -14.59 -6.67
CA LYS A 47 13.78 -15.20 -6.08
C LYS A 47 14.93 -14.22 -5.94
N ALA A 48 15.18 -13.40 -6.98
CA ALA A 48 16.29 -12.45 -6.99
C ALA A 48 16.09 -11.28 -6.01
N ALA A 49 14.85 -10.86 -5.82
CA ALA A 49 14.49 -9.79 -4.89
C ALA A 49 14.08 -10.29 -3.50
N GLU A 50 14.13 -11.61 -3.24
CA GLU A 50 13.72 -12.21 -1.96
C GLU A 50 12.27 -11.88 -1.56
N VAL A 51 11.34 -11.92 -2.54
CA VAL A 51 9.91 -11.65 -2.35
C VAL A 51 9.16 -12.96 -2.11
N PRO A 52 8.54 -13.17 -0.93
CA PRO A 52 7.83 -14.41 -0.58
C PRO A 52 6.59 -14.67 -1.43
N GLY A 53 5.80 -13.64 -1.73
CA GLY A 53 4.55 -13.77 -2.46
C GLY A 53 4.24 -12.56 -3.35
N ALA A 54 3.65 -12.81 -4.52
CA ALA A 54 3.24 -11.78 -5.46
C ALA A 54 1.94 -12.14 -6.18
N GLY A 55 1.04 -11.17 -6.31
CA GLY A 55 -0.14 -11.20 -7.20
C GLY A 55 0.10 -10.33 -8.44
N ILE A 56 -0.05 -10.90 -9.63
CA ILE A 56 0.21 -10.22 -10.91
C ILE A 56 -1.06 -10.26 -11.76
N ALA A 57 -1.49 -9.09 -12.25
CA ALA A 57 -2.51 -9.00 -13.28
C ALA A 57 -1.99 -8.21 -14.48
N ILE A 58 -2.24 -8.71 -15.70
CA ILE A 58 -1.96 -8.00 -16.94
C ILE A 58 -3.29 -7.78 -17.66
N PHE A 59 -3.50 -6.55 -18.08
CA PHE A 59 -4.72 -6.13 -18.76
C PHE A 59 -4.43 -5.90 -20.22
N ASN A 60 -5.32 -6.40 -21.10
CA ASN A 60 -5.31 -6.10 -22.52
C ASN A 60 -6.74 -5.78 -23.01
N ASP A 61 -6.87 -4.76 -23.83
CA ASP A 61 -8.14 -4.35 -24.43
C ASP A 61 -9.27 -4.19 -23.37
N GLY A 62 -8.90 -3.77 -22.14
CA GLY A 62 -9.82 -3.59 -21.02
C GLY A 62 -10.35 -4.88 -20.37
N ASN A 63 -9.63 -5.98 -20.53
CA ASN A 63 -9.90 -7.26 -19.87
C ASN A 63 -8.67 -7.76 -19.11
N ALA A 64 -8.88 -8.59 -18.09
CA ALA A 64 -7.78 -9.29 -17.42
C ALA A 64 -7.30 -10.45 -18.33
N ALA A 65 -6.23 -10.20 -19.09
CA ALA A 65 -5.64 -11.21 -19.98
C ALA A 65 -4.79 -12.23 -19.16
N TYR A 66 -4.31 -11.83 -18.01
CA TYR A 66 -3.56 -12.67 -17.10
C TYR A 66 -3.82 -12.26 -15.65
N LEU A 67 -4.07 -13.22 -14.77
CA LEU A 67 -4.20 -13.00 -13.33
C LEU A 67 -3.70 -14.24 -12.61
N LYS A 68 -2.65 -14.09 -11.82
CA LYS A 68 -2.04 -15.21 -11.08
C LYS A 68 -1.35 -14.72 -9.81
N ALA A 69 -1.35 -15.58 -8.78
CA ALA A 69 -0.58 -15.41 -7.56
C ALA A 69 0.57 -16.43 -7.53
N TYR A 70 1.67 -16.04 -6.90
CA TYR A 70 2.91 -16.80 -6.80
C TYR A 70 3.41 -16.82 -5.36
N GLY A 71 4.12 -17.88 -5.00
CA GLY A 71 4.77 -18.01 -3.70
C GLY A 71 3.79 -18.19 -2.56
N PHE A 72 4.08 -17.59 -1.42
CA PHE A 72 3.44 -17.90 -0.15
C PHE A 72 2.78 -16.65 0.48
N ARG A 73 1.61 -16.86 1.08
CA ARG A 73 0.97 -15.91 1.99
C ARG A 73 1.47 -16.04 3.43
N ASP A 74 2.03 -17.22 3.76
CA ASP A 74 2.65 -17.54 5.04
C ASP A 74 3.77 -18.55 4.76
N THR A 75 5.03 -18.12 4.86
CA THR A 75 6.20 -18.96 4.56
C THR A 75 6.46 -19.98 5.66
N GLU A 76 6.18 -19.65 6.92
CA GLU A 76 6.41 -20.54 8.06
C GLU A 76 5.49 -21.75 8.02
N LYS A 77 4.22 -21.53 7.64
CA LYS A 77 3.22 -22.58 7.48
C LYS A 77 3.15 -23.17 6.08
N ASN A 78 4.01 -22.72 5.16
CA ASN A 78 4.00 -23.14 3.74
C ASN A 78 2.61 -22.97 3.08
N LEU A 79 1.88 -21.92 3.42
CA LEU A 79 0.57 -21.63 2.85
C LEU A 79 0.72 -20.82 1.56
N PRO A 80 0.25 -21.33 0.40
CA PRO A 80 0.39 -20.64 -0.86
C PRO A 80 -0.41 -19.34 -0.92
N LEU A 81 0.15 -18.31 -1.57
CA LEU A 81 -0.60 -17.12 -1.94
C LEU A 81 -1.55 -17.47 -3.09
N THR A 82 -2.78 -16.99 -3.00
CA THR A 82 -3.81 -17.14 -4.03
C THR A 82 -4.28 -15.77 -4.51
N VAL A 83 -4.95 -15.73 -5.66
CA VAL A 83 -5.54 -14.47 -6.16
C VAL A 83 -6.63 -13.93 -5.24
N ASP A 84 -7.13 -14.75 -4.33
CA ASP A 84 -8.15 -14.43 -3.33
C ASP A 84 -7.57 -14.26 -1.92
N SER A 85 -6.25 -14.28 -1.75
CA SER A 85 -5.60 -13.99 -0.47
C SER A 85 -5.68 -12.50 -0.18
N VAL A 86 -6.10 -12.14 1.03
CA VAL A 86 -6.22 -10.75 1.47
C VAL A 86 -4.84 -10.19 1.76
N MET A 87 -4.54 -9.04 1.18
CA MET A 87 -3.27 -8.33 1.28
C MET A 87 -3.54 -6.85 1.61
N THR A 88 -2.60 -6.21 2.26
CA THR A 88 -2.66 -4.77 2.51
C THR A 88 -2.44 -4.01 1.21
N ALA A 89 -3.42 -3.19 0.86
CA ALA A 89 -3.40 -2.38 -0.36
C ALA A 89 -2.58 -1.09 -0.20
N ALA A 90 -2.33 -0.69 1.04
CA ALA A 90 -1.64 0.55 1.37
C ALA A 90 -2.23 1.76 0.60
N SER A 91 -1.41 2.57 -0.02
CA SER A 91 -1.86 3.78 -0.74
C SER A 91 -2.73 3.53 -1.98
N PHE A 92 -2.98 2.30 -2.41
CA PHE A 92 -4.08 2.02 -3.34
C PHE A 92 -5.43 2.46 -2.77
N SER A 93 -5.58 2.54 -1.45
CA SER A 93 -6.75 3.10 -0.75
C SER A 93 -7.14 4.47 -1.27
N LYS A 94 -6.15 5.32 -1.55
CA LYS A 94 -6.36 6.69 -2.06
C LYS A 94 -7.08 6.71 -3.41
N THR A 95 -6.77 5.75 -4.29
CA THR A 95 -7.45 5.65 -5.60
C THR A 95 -8.90 5.24 -5.46
N ALA A 96 -9.20 4.38 -4.49
CA ALA A 96 -10.56 3.96 -4.21
C ALA A 96 -11.40 5.10 -3.59
N LEU A 97 -10.81 5.90 -2.68
CA LEU A 97 -11.45 7.13 -2.20
C LEU A 97 -11.65 8.13 -3.35
N ALA A 98 -10.66 8.32 -4.22
CA ALA A 98 -10.79 9.21 -5.38
C ALA A 98 -11.95 8.80 -6.28
N TYR A 99 -12.11 7.52 -6.52
CA TYR A 99 -13.23 6.98 -7.29
C TYR A 99 -14.59 7.27 -6.61
N LEU A 100 -14.72 7.06 -5.30
CA LEU A 100 -15.90 7.42 -4.51
C LEU A 100 -16.16 8.93 -4.57
N ALA A 101 -15.12 9.76 -4.40
CA ALA A 101 -15.25 11.22 -4.46
C ALA A 101 -15.79 11.67 -5.82
N MET A 102 -15.33 11.06 -6.92
CA MET A 102 -15.84 11.38 -8.25
C MET A 102 -17.30 10.96 -8.46
N GLN A 103 -17.75 9.88 -7.83
CA GLN A 103 -19.19 9.54 -7.80
C GLN A 103 -20.00 10.60 -7.05
N LEU A 104 -19.50 11.07 -5.89
CA LEU A 104 -20.15 12.14 -5.14
C LEU A 104 -20.17 13.49 -5.90
N VAL A 105 -19.17 13.73 -6.76
CA VAL A 105 -19.17 14.88 -7.69
C VAL A 105 -20.30 14.73 -8.72
N GLU A 106 -20.50 13.54 -9.29
CA GLU A 106 -21.61 13.29 -10.23
C GLU A 106 -22.99 13.43 -9.59
N GLU A 107 -23.10 13.11 -8.30
CA GLU A 107 -24.31 13.27 -7.50
C GLU A 107 -24.55 14.72 -7.07
N GLY A 108 -23.60 15.64 -7.34
CA GLY A 108 -23.67 17.04 -6.90
C GLY A 108 -23.49 17.25 -5.39
N LYS A 109 -23.05 16.22 -4.66
CA LYS A 109 -22.80 16.28 -3.22
C LYS A 109 -21.44 16.88 -2.89
N LEU A 110 -20.44 16.66 -3.74
CA LEU A 110 -19.09 17.19 -3.64
C LEU A 110 -18.81 18.09 -4.84
N ASP A 111 -18.39 19.33 -4.59
CA ASP A 111 -17.86 20.24 -5.59
C ASP A 111 -16.33 20.26 -5.45
N LEU A 112 -15.63 19.95 -6.53
CA LEU A 112 -14.16 19.87 -6.54
C LEU A 112 -13.49 21.22 -6.23
N ASP A 113 -14.15 22.34 -6.53
CA ASP A 113 -13.57 23.68 -6.43
C ASP A 113 -14.12 24.51 -5.27
N LYS A 114 -15.11 23.98 -4.55
CA LYS A 114 -15.60 24.60 -3.33
C LYS A 114 -14.60 24.39 -2.20
N PRO A 115 -14.21 25.44 -1.44
CA PRO A 115 -13.37 25.30 -0.25
C PRO A 115 -13.97 24.31 0.76
N VAL A 116 -13.16 23.31 1.16
CA VAL A 116 -13.67 22.19 1.96
C VAL A 116 -14.17 22.59 3.35
N TYR A 117 -13.61 23.66 3.93
CA TYR A 117 -14.09 24.16 5.23
C TYR A 117 -15.58 24.52 5.24
N GLN A 118 -16.14 24.84 4.07
CA GLN A 118 -17.56 25.20 3.92
C GLN A 118 -18.53 24.01 3.98
N TYR A 119 -18.03 22.80 4.05
CA TYR A 119 -18.85 21.61 4.27
C TYR A 119 -19.07 21.29 5.74
N PHE A 120 -18.29 21.91 6.64
CA PHE A 120 -18.38 21.65 8.08
C PHE A 120 -19.31 22.64 8.78
N PRO A 121 -20.06 22.19 9.82
CA PRO A 121 -20.96 23.05 10.59
C PRO A 121 -20.24 24.04 11.50
N LYS A 122 -18.93 23.85 11.73
CA LYS A 122 -18.07 24.75 12.52
C LYS A 122 -16.70 24.90 11.84
N PRO A 123 -15.91 25.93 12.19
CA PRO A 123 -14.56 26.11 11.63
C PRO A 123 -13.67 24.88 11.79
N LEU A 124 -12.92 24.54 10.75
CA LEU A 124 -12.08 23.35 10.73
C LEU A 124 -11.11 23.28 11.92
N PRO A 125 -10.46 24.37 12.39
CA PRO A 125 -9.59 24.33 13.56
C PRO A 125 -10.28 24.04 14.92
N GLU A 126 -11.60 24.04 14.98
CA GLU A 126 -12.34 23.64 16.18
C GLU A 126 -12.46 22.10 16.33
N TYR A 127 -12.09 21.36 15.32
CA TYR A 127 -11.91 19.91 15.41
C TYR A 127 -10.51 19.60 15.91
N SER A 128 -10.39 18.67 16.87
CA SER A 128 -9.13 18.36 17.53
C SER A 128 -8.01 17.97 16.55
N ALA A 129 -8.34 17.22 15.51
CA ALA A 129 -7.41 16.80 14.48
C ALA A 129 -6.84 17.95 13.61
N TYR A 130 -7.51 19.11 13.60
CA TYR A 130 -7.14 20.25 12.74
C TYR A 130 -6.84 21.54 13.52
N ARG A 131 -6.66 21.44 14.83
CA ARG A 131 -6.39 22.61 15.71
C ARG A 131 -5.16 23.40 15.31
N ASP A 132 -4.18 22.75 14.72
CA ASP A 132 -2.92 23.37 14.31
C ASP A 132 -3.12 24.44 13.21
N LEU A 133 -4.22 24.34 12.47
CA LEU A 133 -4.57 25.29 11.40
C LEU A 133 -5.14 26.62 11.90
N ALA A 134 -5.36 26.79 13.21
CA ALA A 134 -6.02 27.99 13.75
C ALA A 134 -5.32 29.30 13.42
N ALA A 135 -3.99 29.29 13.32
CA ALA A 135 -3.17 30.46 13.00
C ALA A 135 -2.89 30.63 11.49
N ASP A 136 -3.29 29.69 10.65
CA ASP A 136 -2.99 29.72 9.21
C ASP A 136 -4.28 29.78 8.36
N PRO A 137 -4.73 30.97 7.94
CA PRO A 137 -5.99 31.10 7.19
C PRO A 137 -5.96 30.46 5.79
N ARG A 138 -4.81 30.00 5.31
CA ARG A 138 -4.70 29.33 4.00
C ARG A 138 -5.54 28.04 3.92
N TYR A 139 -5.86 27.39 5.06
CA TYR A 139 -6.77 26.24 5.06
C TYR A 139 -8.12 26.55 4.40
N GLN A 140 -8.57 27.82 4.41
CA GLN A 140 -9.81 28.25 3.78
C GLN A 140 -9.76 28.22 2.25
N LYS A 141 -8.59 28.05 1.65
CA LYS A 141 -8.42 27.93 0.19
C LYS A 141 -8.44 26.49 -0.28
N ILE A 142 -8.25 25.52 0.61
CA ILE A 142 -8.12 24.11 0.27
C ILE A 142 -9.43 23.59 -0.28
N THR A 143 -9.38 22.93 -1.45
CA THR A 143 -10.51 22.34 -2.15
C THR A 143 -10.34 20.84 -2.28
N ALA A 144 -11.41 20.09 -2.58
CA ALA A 144 -11.34 18.66 -2.84
C ALA A 144 -10.41 18.31 -4.03
N ARG A 145 -10.36 19.18 -5.05
CA ARG A 145 -9.39 19.07 -6.15
C ARG A 145 -7.94 19.09 -5.63
N MET A 146 -7.61 20.03 -4.77
CA MET A 146 -6.27 20.14 -4.20
C MET A 146 -5.91 18.95 -3.30
N LEU A 147 -6.85 18.39 -2.59
CA LEU A 147 -6.65 17.17 -1.78
C LEU A 147 -6.37 15.96 -2.68
N LEU A 148 -7.20 15.75 -3.70
CA LEU A 148 -7.05 14.65 -4.67
C LEU A 148 -5.81 14.77 -5.55
N SER A 149 -5.30 15.98 -5.79
CA SER A 149 -4.11 16.21 -6.61
C SER A 149 -2.84 16.44 -5.80
N HIS A 150 -2.89 16.24 -4.48
CA HIS A 150 -1.77 16.43 -3.57
C HIS A 150 -1.13 17.82 -3.67
N THR A 151 -1.97 18.86 -3.70
CA THR A 151 -1.52 20.27 -3.81
C THR A 151 -1.99 21.12 -2.63
N SER A 152 -2.44 20.50 -1.54
CA SER A 152 -2.97 21.19 -0.34
C SER A 152 -1.90 21.96 0.45
N GLY A 153 -0.64 21.58 0.35
CA GLY A 153 0.44 22.10 1.18
C GLY A 153 0.63 21.33 2.49
N PHE A 154 -0.19 20.32 2.76
CA PHE A 154 -0.03 19.44 3.92
C PHE A 154 1.13 18.46 3.74
N PRO A 155 1.81 18.05 4.82
CA PRO A 155 2.81 16.98 4.79
C PRO A 155 2.18 15.65 4.38
N ASN A 156 3.01 14.62 4.13
CA ASN A 156 2.46 13.28 3.97
C ASN A 156 1.74 12.86 5.26
N PHE A 157 2.45 12.88 6.36
CA PHE A 157 1.87 12.72 7.70
C PHE A 157 2.54 13.71 8.67
N ARG A 158 1.78 14.28 9.60
CA ARG A 158 2.27 15.29 10.53
C ARG A 158 3.37 14.80 11.47
N TRP A 159 3.39 13.50 11.81
CA TRP A 159 4.45 12.94 12.67
C TRP A 159 5.83 12.94 12.02
N ILE A 160 5.92 13.12 10.68
CA ILE A 160 7.20 13.24 9.96
C ILE A 160 7.82 14.64 10.16
N ASN A 161 7.00 15.63 10.50
CA ASN A 161 7.49 16.98 10.82
C ASN A 161 8.20 17.01 12.17
N ASP A 162 9.25 17.80 12.31
CA ASP A 162 9.99 17.96 13.57
C ASP A 162 9.08 18.41 14.72
N ASP A 163 8.10 19.29 14.43
CA ASP A 163 7.13 19.82 15.39
C ASP A 163 5.86 18.94 15.54
N LYS A 164 5.77 17.86 14.77
CA LYS A 164 4.63 16.92 14.69
C LYS A 164 3.27 17.60 14.48
N LYS A 165 3.26 18.76 13.80
CA LYS A 165 2.05 19.55 13.54
C LYS A 165 1.60 19.43 12.09
N LEU A 166 0.29 19.63 11.91
CA LEU A 166 -0.29 19.79 10.60
C LEU A 166 -0.04 21.21 10.07
N ASN A 167 1.05 21.41 9.35
CA ASN A 167 1.44 22.68 8.77
C ASN A 167 1.01 22.77 7.30
N ILE A 168 0.68 23.99 6.82
CA ILE A 168 0.56 24.27 5.39
C ILE A 168 1.92 24.80 4.92
N ASN A 169 2.72 23.96 4.28
CA ASN A 169 4.13 24.23 3.98
C ASN A 169 4.35 25.12 2.75
N PHE A 170 3.34 25.27 1.89
CA PHE A 170 3.37 26.16 0.71
C PHE A 170 1.94 26.61 0.38
N GLU A 171 1.81 27.57 -0.54
CA GLU A 171 0.50 28.08 -0.98
C GLU A 171 -0.33 26.94 -1.61
N PRO A 172 -1.52 26.64 -1.11
CA PRO A 172 -2.40 25.60 -1.66
C PRO A 172 -2.63 25.77 -3.15
N GLY A 173 -2.48 24.69 -3.92
CA GLY A 173 -2.60 24.67 -5.37
C GLY A 173 -1.32 25.00 -6.14
N SER A 174 -0.24 25.44 -5.49
CA SER A 174 0.95 25.96 -6.19
C SER A 174 1.94 24.88 -6.66
N ARG A 175 1.99 23.73 -5.99
CA ARG A 175 2.87 22.62 -6.36
C ARG A 175 2.34 21.27 -5.85
N PHE A 176 2.86 20.19 -6.45
CA PHE A 176 2.65 18.84 -5.98
C PHE A 176 3.52 18.55 -4.74
N ALA A 177 2.91 17.93 -3.73
CA ALA A 177 3.60 17.27 -2.62
C ALA A 177 2.65 16.20 -2.06
N TYR A 178 3.01 14.93 -2.18
CA TYR A 178 2.19 13.81 -1.75
C TYR A 178 1.75 13.95 -0.30
N SER A 179 0.46 13.72 0.00
CA SER A 179 -0.10 14.01 1.31
C SER A 179 -1.17 13.00 1.71
N GLY A 180 -0.89 12.19 2.73
CA GLY A 180 -1.86 11.38 3.45
C GLY A 180 -2.83 12.25 4.23
N GLU A 181 -2.33 13.27 4.97
CA GLU A 181 -3.16 14.23 5.71
C GLU A 181 -4.22 14.90 4.83
N GLY A 182 -3.86 15.19 3.56
CA GLY A 182 -4.84 15.74 2.61
C GLY A 182 -5.95 14.74 2.28
N ILE A 183 -5.63 13.47 2.14
CA ILE A 183 -6.60 12.40 1.88
C ILE A 183 -7.47 12.14 3.11
N GLU A 184 -6.91 12.19 4.32
CA GLU A 184 -7.68 12.06 5.57
C GLU A 184 -8.67 13.25 5.74
N LEU A 185 -8.26 14.47 5.38
CA LEU A 185 -9.20 15.60 5.35
C LEU A 185 -10.31 15.37 4.32
N LEU A 186 -10.00 14.82 3.15
CA LEU A 186 -11.04 14.48 2.16
C LEU A 186 -11.98 13.40 2.67
N GLN A 187 -11.48 12.38 3.37
CA GLN A 187 -12.32 11.40 4.06
C GLN A 187 -13.28 12.08 5.01
N PHE A 188 -12.79 12.99 5.87
CA PHE A 188 -13.62 13.72 6.82
C PHE A 188 -14.69 14.56 6.13
N VAL A 189 -14.38 15.19 4.99
CA VAL A 189 -15.37 15.87 4.13
C VAL A 189 -16.43 14.89 3.64
N VAL A 190 -16.02 13.76 3.08
CA VAL A 190 -16.92 12.74 2.51
C VAL A 190 -17.85 12.17 3.59
N GLU A 191 -17.34 11.85 4.75
CA GLU A 191 -18.13 11.38 5.89
C GLU A 191 -19.11 12.46 6.39
N THR A 192 -18.66 13.73 6.42
CA THR A 192 -19.50 14.86 6.84
C THR A 192 -20.69 15.10 5.90
N ILE A 193 -20.45 15.14 4.57
CA ILE A 193 -21.50 15.43 3.59
C ILE A 193 -22.47 14.27 3.39
N THR A 194 -22.07 13.06 3.70
CA THR A 194 -22.90 11.85 3.53
C THR A 194 -23.56 11.40 4.84
N GLY A 195 -23.00 11.81 6.00
CA GLY A 195 -23.40 11.34 7.31
C GLY A 195 -23.10 9.86 7.57
N LYS A 196 -22.17 9.25 6.82
CA LYS A 196 -21.87 7.82 6.87
C LYS A 196 -20.36 7.58 7.04
N PRO A 197 -19.97 6.55 7.81
CA PRO A 197 -18.57 6.13 7.91
C PRO A 197 -18.01 5.68 6.55
N LEU A 198 -16.70 5.90 6.34
CA LEU A 198 -16.02 5.56 5.09
C LEU A 198 -16.20 4.09 4.69
N GLU A 199 -16.06 3.14 5.62
CA GLU A 199 -16.23 1.70 5.31
C GLU A 199 -17.62 1.40 4.74
N GLU A 200 -18.69 2.00 5.28
CA GLU A 200 -20.05 1.81 4.77
C GLU A 200 -20.19 2.34 3.34
N LEU A 201 -19.66 3.54 3.09
CA LEU A 201 -19.69 4.17 1.77
C LEU A 201 -18.91 3.36 0.74
N MET A 202 -17.66 2.99 1.06
CA MET A 202 -16.78 2.24 0.18
C MET A 202 -17.39 0.89 -0.17
N ARG A 203 -17.90 0.19 0.82
CA ARG A 203 -18.57 -1.10 0.62
C ARG A 203 -19.80 -0.96 -0.29
N ALA A 204 -20.67 0.02 -0.05
CA ALA A 204 -21.94 0.17 -0.76
C ALA A 204 -21.78 0.75 -2.16
N GLN A 205 -20.87 1.72 -2.37
CA GLN A 205 -20.77 2.47 -3.62
C GLN A 205 -19.61 2.02 -4.51
N VAL A 206 -18.56 1.40 -3.93
CA VAL A 206 -17.39 0.98 -4.68
C VAL A 206 -17.25 -0.54 -4.68
N PHE A 207 -17.06 -1.18 -3.54
CA PHE A 207 -16.66 -2.57 -3.50
C PHE A 207 -17.74 -3.53 -4.01
N GLN A 208 -18.96 -3.45 -3.49
CA GLN A 208 -20.06 -4.32 -3.91
C GLN A 208 -20.44 -4.15 -5.39
N PRO A 209 -20.64 -2.91 -5.92
CA PRO A 209 -20.98 -2.71 -7.33
C PRO A 209 -19.89 -3.18 -8.30
N LEU A 210 -18.63 -3.19 -7.86
CA LEU A 210 -17.50 -3.65 -8.67
C LEU A 210 -17.19 -5.14 -8.50
N GLY A 211 -17.88 -5.84 -7.58
CA GLY A 211 -17.66 -7.25 -7.32
C GLY A 211 -16.44 -7.55 -6.44
N MET A 212 -15.95 -6.55 -5.70
CA MET A 212 -14.81 -6.66 -4.78
C MET A 212 -15.26 -7.23 -3.43
N THR A 213 -15.61 -8.50 -3.41
CA THR A 213 -16.29 -9.13 -2.27
C THR A 213 -15.38 -9.44 -1.08
N ARG A 214 -14.06 -9.40 -1.30
CA ARG A 214 -13.03 -9.65 -0.27
C ARG A 214 -12.24 -8.38 0.09
N THR A 215 -12.82 -7.20 -0.21
CA THR A 215 -12.22 -5.91 0.07
C THR A 215 -12.96 -5.20 1.21
N SER A 216 -12.24 -4.46 2.05
CA SER A 216 -12.78 -3.63 3.12
C SER A 216 -11.74 -2.58 3.53
N MET A 217 -12.19 -1.44 4.08
CA MET A 217 -11.31 -0.43 4.68
C MET A 217 -10.92 -0.77 6.12
N VAL A 218 -11.54 -1.78 6.72
CA VAL A 218 -11.24 -2.24 8.08
C VAL A 218 -11.08 -3.76 8.07
N TRP A 219 -10.32 -4.28 9.03
CA TRP A 219 -10.17 -5.73 9.17
C TRP A 219 -11.52 -6.41 9.39
N GLN A 220 -11.73 -7.56 8.77
CA GLN A 220 -12.95 -8.36 8.87
C GLN A 220 -12.60 -9.78 9.30
N ASP A 221 -13.39 -10.38 10.20
CA ASP A 221 -13.19 -11.76 10.69
C ASP A 221 -13.10 -12.79 9.56
N ARG A 222 -13.82 -12.56 8.46
CA ARG A 222 -13.77 -13.42 7.25
C ARG A 222 -12.39 -13.48 6.60
N PHE A 223 -11.51 -12.52 6.86
CA PHE A 223 -10.15 -12.48 6.33
C PHE A 223 -9.23 -13.49 7.00
N GLU A 224 -9.54 -13.90 8.25
CA GLU A 224 -8.73 -14.86 9.01
C GLU A 224 -8.53 -16.20 8.30
N SER A 225 -9.41 -16.57 7.39
CA SER A 225 -9.30 -17.82 6.63
C SER A 225 -8.26 -17.78 5.51
N ASN A 226 -7.96 -16.61 4.95
CA ASN A 226 -7.06 -16.48 3.78
C ASN A 226 -6.42 -15.09 3.69
N TYR A 227 -5.72 -14.64 4.74
CA TYR A 227 -4.87 -13.45 4.70
C TYR A 227 -3.42 -13.81 4.38
N ALA A 228 -2.66 -12.82 3.92
CA ALA A 228 -1.22 -12.92 3.78
C ALA A 228 -0.51 -12.16 4.93
N ASN A 229 0.61 -12.71 5.39
CA ASN A 229 1.55 -11.98 6.23
C ASN A 229 2.35 -11.01 5.38
N GLY A 230 2.68 -9.84 5.91
CA GLY A 230 3.71 -8.98 5.39
C GLY A 230 5.10 -9.48 5.79
N TYR A 231 6.12 -9.11 5.01
CA TYR A 231 7.51 -9.48 5.28
C TYR A 231 8.40 -8.26 5.15
N ASP A 232 9.27 -8.07 6.14
CA ASP A 232 10.28 -7.02 6.12
C ASP A 232 11.38 -7.27 5.05
N GLU A 233 12.35 -6.39 5.00
CA GLU A 233 13.46 -6.48 4.03
C GLU A 233 14.39 -7.66 4.27
N TYR A 234 14.37 -8.27 5.45
CA TYR A 234 15.12 -9.48 5.80
C TYR A 234 14.32 -10.77 5.60
N GLY A 235 13.07 -10.67 5.16
CA GLY A 235 12.17 -11.80 4.98
C GLY A 235 11.55 -12.34 6.28
N ARG A 236 11.58 -11.56 7.38
CA ARG A 236 10.88 -11.88 8.63
C ARG A 236 9.40 -11.55 8.48
N SER A 237 8.54 -12.41 9.00
CA SER A 237 7.09 -12.17 9.01
C SER A 237 6.74 -11.09 10.04
N ILE A 238 6.01 -10.07 9.59
CA ILE A 238 5.41 -9.04 10.45
C ILE A 238 3.91 -9.27 10.68
N GLY A 239 3.38 -10.39 10.19
CA GLY A 239 1.96 -10.72 10.27
C GLY A 239 1.09 -9.90 9.32
N PRO A 240 -0.24 -10.02 9.42
CA PRO A 240 -1.20 -9.20 8.70
C PRO A 240 -1.45 -7.88 9.43
N GLU A 241 -1.74 -6.84 8.67
CA GLU A 241 -2.14 -5.56 9.22
C GLU A 241 -3.64 -5.54 9.55
N ARG A 242 -3.99 -5.62 10.83
CA ARG A 242 -5.39 -5.67 11.31
C ARG A 242 -5.88 -4.30 11.76
N ARG A 243 -6.12 -3.38 10.82
CA ARG A 243 -6.64 -2.04 11.13
C ARG A 243 -8.12 -2.08 11.52
N PRO A 244 -8.50 -1.62 12.74
CA PRO A 244 -9.88 -1.61 13.21
C PRO A 244 -10.67 -0.41 12.69
N THR A 245 -10.01 0.64 12.23
CA THR A 245 -10.60 1.88 11.75
C THR A 245 -10.28 2.13 10.28
N ALA A 246 -11.24 2.72 9.56
CA ALA A 246 -11.05 3.08 8.17
C ALA A 246 -10.20 4.34 8.04
N ASP A 247 -9.14 4.25 7.26
CA ASP A 247 -8.27 5.34 6.86
C ASP A 247 -8.09 5.32 5.34
N ALA A 248 -8.57 6.35 4.68
CA ALA A 248 -8.50 6.46 3.24
C ALA A 248 -7.06 6.61 2.71
N ALA A 249 -6.11 6.98 3.57
CA ALA A 249 -4.71 7.09 3.18
C ALA A 249 -4.03 5.72 3.00
N GLY A 250 -4.51 4.65 3.70
CA GLY A 250 -3.77 3.40 3.64
C GLY A 250 -4.46 2.12 4.08
N SER A 251 -5.62 2.16 4.74
CA SER A 251 -6.14 0.99 5.47
C SER A 251 -6.80 -0.11 4.64
N MET A 252 -7.00 0.08 3.33
CA MET A 252 -7.72 -0.89 2.50
C MET A 252 -7.02 -2.25 2.50
N GLN A 253 -7.79 -3.28 2.85
CA GLN A 253 -7.44 -4.69 2.70
C GLN A 253 -8.15 -5.22 1.46
N THR A 254 -7.42 -5.84 0.54
CA THR A 254 -7.98 -6.33 -0.73
C THR A 254 -7.27 -7.59 -1.21
N THR A 255 -7.71 -8.14 -2.32
CA THR A 255 -7.05 -9.28 -2.96
C THR A 255 -6.56 -8.91 -4.36
N PRO A 256 -5.58 -9.64 -4.93
CA PRO A 256 -5.18 -9.44 -6.33
C PRO A 256 -6.37 -9.50 -7.30
N HIS A 257 -7.33 -10.41 -7.05
CA HIS A 257 -8.54 -10.52 -7.87
C HIS A 257 -9.43 -9.28 -7.74
N ASP A 258 -9.75 -8.85 -6.52
CA ASP A 258 -10.67 -7.73 -6.31
C ASP A 258 -10.07 -6.41 -6.81
N PHE A 259 -8.77 -6.16 -6.56
CA PHE A 259 -8.15 -4.95 -7.06
C PHE A 259 -8.01 -4.94 -8.59
N ALA A 260 -7.83 -6.12 -9.22
CA ALA A 260 -7.92 -6.22 -10.68
C ALA A 260 -9.31 -5.82 -11.21
N GLN A 261 -10.41 -6.16 -10.51
CA GLN A 261 -11.77 -5.68 -10.87
C GLN A 261 -11.87 -4.16 -10.76
N PHE A 262 -11.28 -3.56 -9.72
CA PHE A 262 -11.21 -2.11 -9.58
C PHE A 262 -10.45 -1.45 -10.74
N MET A 263 -9.29 -1.98 -11.11
CA MET A 263 -8.51 -1.48 -12.24
C MET A 263 -9.29 -1.57 -13.56
N LEU A 264 -9.99 -2.68 -13.80
CA LEU A 264 -10.87 -2.83 -14.97
C LEU A 264 -12.01 -1.80 -14.95
N ALA A 265 -12.58 -1.50 -13.80
CA ALA A 265 -13.61 -0.47 -13.67
C ALA A 265 -13.08 0.92 -14.04
N VAL A 266 -11.91 1.30 -13.53
CA VAL A 266 -11.26 2.58 -13.87
C VAL A 266 -10.93 2.67 -15.36
N MET A 267 -10.32 1.63 -15.93
CA MET A 267 -9.95 1.60 -17.36
C MET A 267 -11.17 1.69 -18.28
N ASN A 268 -12.26 1.01 -17.93
CA ASN A 268 -13.46 0.93 -18.77
C ASN A 268 -14.51 1.99 -18.43
N GLY A 269 -14.28 2.81 -17.39
CA GLY A 269 -15.23 3.84 -16.95
C GLY A 269 -16.51 3.26 -16.34
N LYS A 270 -16.45 2.03 -15.78
CA LYS A 270 -17.61 1.45 -15.09
C LYS A 270 -17.92 2.27 -13.83
N GLY A 271 -19.17 2.67 -13.62
CA GLY A 271 -19.62 3.37 -12.42
C GLY A 271 -19.30 4.88 -12.38
N LEU A 272 -18.68 5.43 -13.43
CA LEU A 272 -18.47 6.87 -13.64
C LEU A 272 -18.90 7.25 -15.07
N LYS A 273 -19.45 8.46 -15.23
CA LYS A 273 -19.70 9.01 -16.58
C LYS A 273 -18.38 9.27 -17.28
N PRO A 274 -18.33 9.15 -18.62
CA PRO A 274 -17.09 9.36 -19.38
C PRO A 274 -16.38 10.68 -19.04
N LYS A 275 -17.12 11.79 -18.96
CA LYS A 275 -16.57 13.11 -18.61
C LYS A 275 -15.93 13.13 -17.23
N THR A 276 -16.52 12.46 -16.26
CA THR A 276 -16.00 12.40 -14.88
C THR A 276 -14.76 11.53 -14.78
N ARG A 277 -14.77 10.37 -15.45
CA ARG A 277 -13.58 9.52 -15.58
C ARG A 277 -12.43 10.26 -16.25
N ASP A 278 -12.71 10.92 -17.37
CA ASP A 278 -11.68 11.68 -18.10
C ASP A 278 -11.13 12.85 -17.28
N LEU A 279 -11.97 13.52 -16.49
CA LEU A 279 -11.54 14.54 -15.53
C LEU A 279 -10.64 13.94 -14.44
N MET A 280 -11.01 12.78 -13.88
CA MET A 280 -10.22 12.07 -12.87
C MET A 280 -8.80 11.76 -13.39
N LEU A 281 -8.68 11.34 -14.62
CA LEU A 281 -7.42 10.98 -15.28
C LEU A 281 -6.83 12.14 -16.11
N SER A 282 -7.25 13.39 -15.89
CA SER A 282 -6.65 14.57 -16.51
C SER A 282 -5.64 15.23 -15.58
N PRO A 283 -4.54 15.82 -16.12
CA PRO A 283 -3.54 16.46 -15.28
C PRO A 283 -4.14 17.68 -14.56
N GLN A 284 -4.00 17.71 -13.25
CA GLN A 284 -4.36 18.84 -12.41
C GLN A 284 -3.15 19.69 -12.07
N ILE A 285 -1.98 19.05 -11.95
CA ILE A 285 -0.71 19.68 -11.65
C ILE A 285 0.43 18.95 -12.35
N GLN A 286 1.40 19.67 -12.89
CA GLN A 286 2.65 19.11 -13.35
C GLN A 286 3.56 18.85 -12.16
N ILE A 287 4.20 17.69 -12.11
CA ILE A 287 5.15 17.34 -11.07
C ILE A 287 6.53 17.84 -11.49
N LEU A 288 7.05 18.82 -10.75
CA LEU A 288 8.39 19.35 -10.91
C LEU A 288 9.32 18.93 -9.75
N ALA A 289 8.80 18.27 -8.73
CA ALA A 289 9.60 17.72 -7.64
C ALA A 289 10.61 16.71 -8.19
N LYS A 290 11.86 16.79 -7.69
CA LYS A 290 12.94 15.89 -8.10
C LYS A 290 12.65 14.44 -7.73
N HIS A 291 12.02 14.25 -6.59
CA HIS A 291 11.60 12.95 -6.07
C HIS A 291 10.17 13.04 -5.49
N GLU A 292 9.49 11.93 -5.35
CA GLU A 292 8.22 11.86 -4.66
C GLU A 292 8.40 12.06 -3.14
N PHE A 293 9.41 11.42 -2.58
CA PHE A 293 9.75 11.52 -1.15
C PHE A 293 11.21 11.92 -0.96
N PRO A 294 11.51 12.74 0.09
CA PRO A 294 10.58 13.36 1.04
C PRO A 294 9.71 14.45 0.39
N THR A 295 8.41 14.47 0.74
CA THR A 295 7.39 15.29 0.03
C THR A 295 7.60 16.80 0.19
N MET A 296 8.27 17.24 1.27
CA MET A 296 8.52 18.65 1.54
C MET A 296 9.86 19.14 0.99
N GLU A 297 10.65 18.27 0.37
CA GLU A 297 11.87 18.68 -0.32
C GLU A 297 11.55 19.69 -1.41
N ASN A 298 12.25 20.83 -1.42
CA ASN A 298 12.00 21.92 -2.38
C ASN A 298 13.00 21.87 -3.56
N LEU A 299 13.30 20.67 -4.04
CA LEU A 299 14.14 20.48 -5.22
C LEU A 299 13.28 20.26 -6.45
N ALA A 300 13.44 21.10 -7.45
CA ALA A 300 12.80 20.96 -8.74
C ALA A 300 13.75 20.36 -9.78
N THR A 301 13.18 19.63 -10.74
CA THR A 301 13.92 19.02 -11.87
C THR A 301 13.14 19.15 -13.17
N ASP A 302 13.87 19.14 -14.26
CA ASP A 302 13.33 19.04 -15.63
C ASP A 302 13.38 17.60 -16.19
N GLU A 303 13.97 16.66 -15.46
CA GLU A 303 14.21 15.27 -15.91
C GLU A 303 12.92 14.57 -16.35
N ASN A 304 11.82 14.85 -15.66
CA ASN A 304 10.52 14.23 -15.94
C ASN A 304 9.66 14.99 -16.99
N LYS A 305 10.19 16.07 -17.58
CA LYS A 305 9.47 16.84 -18.62
C LYS A 305 9.18 16.01 -19.86
N ALA A 306 10.09 15.11 -20.25
CA ALA A 306 9.94 14.27 -21.42
C ALA A 306 8.70 13.38 -21.35
N ILE A 307 8.40 12.85 -20.16
CA ILE A 307 7.22 12.03 -19.89
C ILE A 307 6.04 12.86 -19.37
N ARG A 308 6.15 14.17 -19.28
CA ARG A 308 5.11 15.10 -18.77
C ARG A 308 4.52 14.61 -17.44
N LEU A 309 5.38 14.18 -16.51
CA LEU A 309 4.94 13.65 -15.22
C LEU A 309 4.02 14.64 -14.53
N SER A 310 2.83 14.18 -14.16
CA SER A 310 1.74 15.02 -13.64
C SER A 310 0.92 14.22 -12.62
N TYR A 311 0.06 14.90 -11.89
CA TYR A 311 -0.93 14.23 -11.04
C TYR A 311 -2.35 14.64 -11.43
N GLY A 312 -3.24 13.64 -11.49
CA GLY A 312 -4.66 13.80 -11.71
C GLY A 312 -5.43 13.87 -10.39
N LEU A 313 -6.65 13.35 -10.35
CA LEU A 313 -7.44 13.23 -9.12
C LEU A 313 -7.29 11.82 -8.55
N GLY A 314 -6.29 11.65 -7.68
CA GLY A 314 -5.93 10.37 -7.04
C GLY A 314 -4.99 9.47 -7.84
N TRP A 315 -4.50 9.91 -9.00
CA TRP A 315 -3.66 9.12 -9.90
C TRP A 315 -2.44 9.90 -10.39
N GLY A 316 -1.28 9.27 -10.37
CA GLY A 316 -0.12 9.74 -11.12
C GLY A 316 -0.34 9.55 -12.62
N LEU A 317 0.18 10.46 -13.44
CA LEU A 317 0.01 10.46 -14.90
C LEU A 317 1.34 10.71 -15.59
N TYR A 318 1.60 10.00 -16.68
CA TYR A 318 2.72 10.31 -17.57
C TYR A 318 2.42 9.92 -19.03
N TRP A 319 3.23 10.41 -19.96
CA TRP A 319 3.08 10.13 -21.39
C TRP A 319 4.29 9.42 -21.96
N THR A 320 4.03 8.52 -22.88
CA THR A 320 5.02 7.75 -23.61
C THR A 320 4.65 7.70 -25.09
N PRO A 321 5.51 7.15 -25.97
CA PRO A 321 5.11 6.84 -27.34
C PRO A 321 3.89 5.92 -27.46
N TYR A 322 3.57 5.17 -26.40
CA TYR A 322 2.39 4.28 -26.33
C TYR A 322 1.12 4.97 -25.83
N GLY A 323 1.18 6.29 -25.58
CA GLY A 323 0.07 7.09 -25.08
C GLY A 323 0.19 7.50 -23.61
N LYS A 324 -0.91 8.03 -23.08
CA LYS A 324 -1.03 8.44 -21.69
C LYS A 324 -1.19 7.22 -20.79
N ALA A 325 -0.39 7.16 -19.73
CA ALA A 325 -0.50 6.19 -18.66
C ALA A 325 -0.99 6.85 -17.36
N PHE A 326 -1.71 6.10 -16.54
CA PHE A 326 -2.01 6.42 -15.16
C PHE A 326 -1.45 5.32 -14.25
N PHE A 327 -0.95 5.71 -13.10
CA PHE A 327 -0.27 4.80 -12.18
C PHE A 327 -0.56 5.13 -10.73
N LYS A 328 -0.29 4.16 -9.88
CA LYS A 328 -0.31 4.33 -8.43
C LYS A 328 0.62 3.32 -7.79
N GLU A 329 1.34 3.76 -6.80
CA GLU A 329 2.10 2.95 -5.86
C GLU A 329 1.29 2.69 -4.58
N GLY A 330 1.67 1.66 -3.83
CA GLY A 330 1.12 1.36 -2.51
C GLY A 330 2.24 0.81 -1.62
N HIS A 331 2.61 1.58 -0.61
CA HIS A 331 3.72 1.34 0.29
C HIS A 331 3.24 1.23 1.71
N ASP A 332 3.58 0.15 2.39
CA ASP A 332 3.45 -0.01 3.83
C ASP A 332 4.55 -0.94 4.34
N VAL A 333 4.71 -1.05 5.65
CA VAL A 333 5.67 -1.98 6.24
C VAL A 333 5.36 -3.39 5.76
N GLY A 334 6.32 -4.05 5.11
CA GLY A 334 6.14 -5.39 4.55
C GLY A 334 5.24 -5.51 3.31
N TRP A 335 4.85 -4.39 2.68
CA TRP A 335 3.97 -4.39 1.51
C TRP A 335 4.44 -3.41 0.46
N ARG A 336 4.52 -3.87 -0.80
CA ARG A 336 4.86 -3.05 -1.95
C ARG A 336 3.94 -3.40 -3.11
N ASN A 337 3.18 -2.43 -3.56
CA ASN A 337 2.21 -2.59 -4.64
C ASN A 337 2.46 -1.54 -5.72
N TYR A 338 2.18 -1.89 -6.96
CA TYR A 338 2.28 -0.97 -8.09
C TYR A 338 1.26 -1.29 -9.16
N THR A 339 0.70 -0.27 -9.78
CA THR A 339 -0.14 -0.44 -10.97
C THR A 339 0.11 0.65 -11.98
N VAL A 340 0.12 0.28 -13.25
CA VAL A 340 0.22 1.19 -14.39
C VAL A 340 -0.69 0.72 -15.52
N CYS A 341 -1.49 1.64 -16.06
CA CYS A 341 -2.39 1.35 -17.18
C CYS A 341 -2.33 2.44 -18.24
N PHE A 342 -2.36 2.04 -19.50
CA PHE A 342 -2.39 2.90 -20.66
C PHE A 342 -3.83 3.11 -21.12
N GLU A 343 -4.25 4.38 -21.11
CA GLU A 343 -5.66 4.73 -21.28
C GLU A 343 -6.19 4.35 -22.66
N GLN A 344 -5.43 4.60 -23.74
CA GLN A 344 -5.88 4.37 -25.10
C GLN A 344 -5.91 2.89 -25.48
N SER A 345 -4.86 2.15 -25.17
CA SER A 345 -4.78 0.71 -25.47
C SER A 345 -5.51 -0.15 -24.44
N LYS A 346 -5.92 0.42 -23.30
CA LYS A 346 -6.46 -0.32 -22.16
C LYS A 346 -5.59 -1.52 -21.79
N THR A 347 -4.27 -1.33 -21.89
CA THR A 347 -3.25 -2.31 -21.51
C THR A 347 -2.61 -1.85 -20.21
N GLY A 348 -2.32 -2.76 -19.30
CA GLY A 348 -1.74 -2.40 -18.01
C GLY A 348 -1.20 -3.59 -17.24
N LEU A 349 -0.57 -3.26 -16.13
CA LEU A 349 0.02 -4.20 -15.18
C LEU A 349 -0.35 -3.78 -13.76
N MET A 350 -0.70 -4.75 -12.95
CA MET A 350 -0.87 -4.61 -11.51
C MET A 350 0.05 -5.63 -10.82
N ILE A 351 0.77 -5.15 -9.82
CA ILE A 351 1.69 -5.93 -8.98
C ILE A 351 1.28 -5.69 -7.53
N MET A 352 1.06 -6.75 -6.78
CA MET A 352 0.87 -6.69 -5.33
C MET A 352 1.84 -7.67 -4.68
N THR A 353 2.64 -7.23 -3.72
CA THR A 353 3.58 -8.10 -3.00
C THR A 353 3.40 -7.98 -1.50
N ASN A 354 3.64 -9.07 -0.80
CA ASN A 354 3.67 -9.10 0.65
C ASN A 354 5.12 -8.99 1.17
N SER A 355 5.89 -8.06 0.64
CA SER A 355 7.30 -7.89 0.98
C SER A 355 7.75 -6.44 0.89
N ALA A 356 8.58 -6.00 1.83
CA ALA A 356 9.31 -4.74 1.75
C ALA A 356 10.27 -4.68 0.55
N ASN A 357 10.68 -5.84 0.01
CA ASN A 357 11.57 -5.94 -1.17
C ASN A 357 10.83 -5.87 -2.51
N GLY A 358 9.49 -5.82 -2.49
CA GLY A 358 8.66 -5.96 -3.70
C GLY A 358 8.96 -4.92 -4.78
N GLU A 359 9.30 -3.69 -4.41
CA GLU A 359 9.62 -2.61 -5.35
C GLU A 359 10.83 -2.93 -6.24
N GLY A 360 11.76 -3.75 -5.74
CA GLY A 360 12.94 -4.18 -6.49
C GLY A 360 12.61 -4.89 -7.81
N MET A 361 11.40 -5.43 -7.94
CA MET A 361 10.94 -6.12 -9.17
C MET A 361 10.21 -5.21 -10.15
N PHE A 362 9.70 -4.03 -9.74
CA PHE A 362 8.74 -3.26 -10.51
C PHE A 362 9.27 -2.83 -11.88
N LYS A 363 10.48 -2.26 -11.93
CA LYS A 363 11.08 -1.78 -13.18
C LYS A 363 11.17 -2.92 -14.21
N GLU A 364 11.78 -4.02 -13.85
CA GLU A 364 12.00 -5.12 -14.79
C GLU A 364 10.70 -5.83 -15.18
N LEU A 365 9.71 -5.93 -14.27
CA LEU A 365 8.38 -6.44 -14.61
C LEU A 365 7.69 -5.55 -15.65
N ILE A 366 7.70 -4.24 -15.48
CA ILE A 366 7.07 -3.30 -16.42
C ILE A 366 7.79 -3.34 -17.78
N GLU A 367 9.13 -3.32 -17.78
CA GLU A 367 9.92 -3.38 -19.00
C GLU A 367 9.77 -4.72 -19.74
N THR A 368 9.64 -5.82 -19.04
CA THR A 368 9.52 -7.15 -19.66
C THR A 368 8.10 -7.48 -20.06
N LEU A 369 7.14 -7.29 -19.15
CA LEU A 369 5.75 -7.73 -19.36
C LEU A 369 4.95 -6.76 -20.25
N LEU A 370 5.24 -5.45 -20.17
CA LEU A 370 4.59 -4.44 -21.01
C LEU A 370 5.47 -3.91 -22.16
N LYS A 371 6.78 -4.14 -22.16
CA LYS A 371 7.74 -3.47 -23.05
C LYS A 371 7.70 -1.94 -22.90
N ASN A 372 7.54 -1.46 -21.66
CA ASN A 372 7.52 -0.04 -21.34
C ASN A 372 8.77 0.40 -20.56
N PRO A 373 9.79 0.99 -21.21
CA PRO A 373 10.96 1.53 -20.53
C PRO A 373 10.71 2.95 -19.95
N TYR A 374 9.56 3.56 -20.26
CA TYR A 374 9.21 4.89 -19.82
C TYR A 374 8.39 4.79 -18.52
N THR A 375 9.04 4.92 -17.38
CA THR A 375 8.36 4.82 -16.07
C THR A 375 8.86 5.91 -15.13
N PRO A 376 8.06 6.39 -14.17
CA PRO A 376 8.49 7.34 -13.15
C PRO A 376 9.22 6.66 -11.97
N ILE A 377 9.59 5.39 -12.07
CA ILE A 377 10.13 4.57 -10.95
C ILE A 377 11.38 5.21 -10.32
N GLU A 378 12.22 5.88 -11.10
CA GLU A 378 13.38 6.59 -10.58
C GLU A 378 12.99 7.84 -9.78
N TRP A 379 11.91 8.52 -10.18
CA TRP A 379 11.32 9.62 -9.42
C TRP A 379 10.70 9.14 -8.10
N GLU A 380 10.06 7.97 -8.11
CA GLU A 380 9.52 7.30 -6.92
C GLU A 380 10.62 6.75 -6.01
N ARG A 381 11.90 6.75 -6.46
CA ARG A 381 13.10 6.24 -5.76
C ARG A 381 13.04 4.74 -5.48
N PHE A 382 12.30 3.97 -6.25
CA PHE A 382 12.32 2.52 -6.13
C PHE A 382 13.65 1.96 -6.61
N THR A 383 14.30 1.21 -5.74
CA THR A 383 15.62 0.65 -6.01
C THR A 383 15.49 -0.75 -6.61
N PRO A 384 15.95 -0.98 -7.86
CA PRO A 384 15.99 -2.32 -8.43
C PRO A 384 16.76 -3.30 -7.53
N TYR A 385 16.31 -4.56 -7.48
CA TYR A 385 16.87 -5.59 -6.60
C TYR A 385 18.39 -5.77 -6.75
N ASP A 386 18.92 -5.59 -7.95
CA ASP A 386 20.37 -5.71 -8.27
C ASP A 386 21.19 -4.48 -7.87
N LYS A 387 20.54 -3.42 -7.41
CA LYS A 387 21.16 -2.16 -6.95
C LYS A 387 20.97 -1.93 -5.44
N VAL A 388 20.25 -2.80 -4.75
CA VAL A 388 20.09 -2.71 -3.29
C VAL A 388 21.46 -2.98 -2.65
N PRO A 389 21.98 -2.06 -1.81
CA PRO A 389 23.24 -2.29 -1.11
C PRO A 389 23.12 -3.50 -0.17
N PRO A 390 24.24 -4.20 0.11
CA PRO A 390 24.24 -5.26 1.10
C PRO A 390 23.69 -4.74 2.44
N ARG A 391 22.73 -5.46 2.99
CA ARG A 391 22.16 -5.12 4.30
C ARG A 391 23.15 -5.50 5.42
N PRO A 392 23.22 -4.70 6.50
CA PRO A 392 23.95 -5.14 7.67
C PRO A 392 23.35 -6.45 8.17
N PRO A 393 24.18 -7.37 8.71
CA PRO A 393 23.64 -8.58 9.31
C PRO A 393 22.75 -8.20 10.51
N LEU A 394 21.59 -8.88 10.62
CA LEU A 394 20.73 -8.74 11.79
C LEU A 394 21.51 -9.08 13.05
N LYS A 395 21.31 -8.32 14.10
CA LYS A 395 21.77 -8.68 15.44
C LYS A 395 21.01 -9.96 15.85
N VAL A 396 21.74 -11.05 16.05
CA VAL A 396 21.13 -12.29 16.50
C VAL A 396 20.86 -12.18 17.99
N HIS A 397 19.61 -11.97 18.34
CA HIS A 397 19.14 -12.01 19.72
C HIS A 397 18.80 -13.46 20.10
N THR A 398 19.25 -13.88 21.27
CA THR A 398 18.96 -15.20 21.80
C THR A 398 17.96 -15.06 22.96
N PRO A 399 16.70 -15.48 22.78
CA PRO A 399 15.72 -15.33 23.83
C PRO A 399 16.06 -16.22 25.04
N ILE A 400 15.93 -15.64 26.23
CA ILE A 400 16.03 -16.35 27.49
C ILE A 400 14.66 -16.42 28.15
N THR A 401 14.50 -17.40 29.07
CA THR A 401 13.32 -17.42 29.94
C THR A 401 13.56 -16.48 31.12
N VAL A 402 12.74 -15.45 31.23
CA VAL A 402 12.76 -14.50 32.37
C VAL A 402 11.73 -14.92 33.42
N ASP A 403 12.09 -14.83 34.71
CA ASP A 403 11.17 -15.14 35.80
C ASP A 403 9.89 -14.28 35.67
N PRO A 404 8.68 -14.89 35.69
CA PRO A 404 7.41 -14.17 35.62
C PRO A 404 7.28 -13.01 36.64
N LYS A 405 7.89 -13.15 37.83
CA LYS A 405 7.93 -12.07 38.84
C LYS A 405 8.79 -10.88 38.40
N VAL A 406 9.78 -11.09 37.55
CA VAL A 406 10.58 -10.03 36.93
C VAL A 406 9.75 -9.36 35.86
N LEU A 407 9.10 -10.12 34.99
CA LEU A 407 8.21 -9.61 33.95
C LEU A 407 7.08 -8.75 34.53
N ASP A 408 6.45 -9.17 35.63
CA ASP A 408 5.36 -8.43 36.29
C ASP A 408 5.79 -7.03 36.75
N ARG A 409 7.08 -6.80 37.05
CA ARG A 409 7.60 -5.47 37.45
C ARG A 409 7.63 -4.47 36.31
N TYR A 410 7.77 -4.97 35.04
CA TYR A 410 7.86 -4.16 33.84
C TYR A 410 6.50 -3.76 33.28
N VAL A 411 5.43 -4.42 33.68
CA VAL A 411 4.07 -4.08 33.26
C VAL A 411 3.75 -2.66 33.68
N GLY A 412 3.30 -1.84 32.71
CA GLY A 412 3.00 -0.44 32.96
C GLY A 412 2.99 0.38 31.68
N ARG A 413 2.88 1.68 31.86
CA ARG A 413 2.90 2.67 30.78
C ARG A 413 4.17 3.51 30.87
N TYR A 414 4.81 3.71 29.71
CA TYR A 414 6.05 4.47 29.60
C TYR A 414 5.91 5.48 28.48
N GLY A 415 6.44 6.68 28.65
CA GLY A 415 6.38 7.63 27.54
C GLY A 415 6.46 9.10 27.92
N THR A 416 6.16 9.91 26.90
CA THR A 416 6.06 11.37 26.95
C THR A 416 4.69 11.78 26.36
N PRO A 417 3.60 11.69 27.17
CA PRO A 417 2.28 12.03 26.65
C PRO A 417 2.21 13.47 26.13
N PRO A 418 1.42 13.76 25.08
CA PRO A 418 0.57 12.82 24.34
C PRO A 418 1.29 12.08 23.19
N ASP A 419 2.57 12.36 22.93
CA ASP A 419 3.24 12.02 21.67
C ASP A 419 3.60 10.54 21.56
N LEU A 420 4.21 9.95 22.57
CA LEU A 420 4.65 8.56 22.58
C LEU A 420 4.27 7.90 23.89
N ILE A 421 3.48 6.85 23.83
CA ILE A 421 3.11 6.02 24.98
C ILE A 421 3.29 4.56 24.58
N LEU A 422 4.18 3.87 25.28
CA LEU A 422 4.35 2.43 25.21
C LEU A 422 3.62 1.76 26.36
N VAL A 423 2.73 0.83 26.06
CA VAL A 423 2.03 0.03 27.05
C VAL A 423 2.62 -1.37 27.07
N ILE A 424 3.29 -1.68 28.18
CA ILE A 424 3.89 -2.99 28.42
C ILE A 424 2.91 -3.88 29.17
N ARG A 425 2.68 -5.09 28.66
CA ARG A 425 1.84 -6.10 29.29
C ARG A 425 2.60 -7.43 29.37
N ARG A 426 2.22 -8.28 30.34
CA ARG A 426 2.71 -9.66 30.36
C ARG A 426 1.70 -10.58 29.68
N GLU A 427 2.19 -11.42 28.77
CA GLU A 427 1.42 -12.43 28.06
C GLU A 427 2.07 -13.81 28.29
N GLY A 428 1.64 -14.47 29.37
CA GLY A 428 2.21 -15.78 29.74
C GLY A 428 3.65 -15.65 30.26
N ASP A 429 4.63 -16.12 29.50
CA ASP A 429 6.05 -16.20 29.80
C ASP A 429 6.90 -15.07 29.15
N HIS A 430 6.26 -14.13 28.46
CA HIS A 430 6.93 -12.99 27.79
C HIS A 430 6.17 -11.68 28.01
N LEU A 431 6.76 -10.59 27.56
CA LEU A 431 6.11 -9.29 27.53
C LEU A 431 5.53 -9.00 26.15
N SER A 432 4.60 -8.05 26.09
CA SER A 432 4.18 -7.41 24.85
C SER A 432 4.26 -5.90 25.00
N VAL A 433 4.55 -5.20 23.90
CA VAL A 433 4.54 -3.74 23.81
C VAL A 433 3.47 -3.30 22.82
N GLN A 434 2.80 -2.22 23.15
CA GLN A 434 1.90 -1.52 22.25
C GLN A 434 2.26 -0.05 22.24
N GLU A 435 2.68 0.47 21.10
CA GLU A 435 2.93 1.87 20.88
C GLU A 435 1.62 2.57 20.50
N ASN A 436 1.17 3.54 21.33
CA ASN A 436 -0.07 4.28 21.10
C ASN A 436 -1.23 3.34 20.71
N ASP A 437 -1.79 3.52 19.51
CA ASP A 437 -2.88 2.70 18.95
C ASP A 437 -2.38 1.64 17.93
N GLU A 438 -1.04 1.46 17.81
CA GLU A 438 -0.46 0.48 16.91
C GLU A 438 -0.71 -0.99 17.36
N PRO A 439 -0.57 -1.96 16.46
CA PRO A 439 -0.65 -3.36 16.83
C PRO A 439 0.36 -3.77 17.90
N ARG A 440 -0.04 -4.67 18.79
CA ARG A 440 0.86 -5.23 19.80
C ARG A 440 1.95 -6.07 19.18
N GLN A 441 3.17 -5.93 19.71
CA GLN A 441 4.35 -6.74 19.39
C GLN A 441 4.78 -7.56 20.60
N GLU A 442 5.24 -8.78 20.37
CA GLU A 442 5.82 -9.64 21.41
C GLU A 442 7.26 -9.23 21.72
N LEU A 443 7.60 -9.15 23.02
CA LEU A 443 8.95 -8.86 23.49
C LEU A 443 9.55 -10.08 24.21
N PHE A 444 10.74 -10.45 23.79
CA PHE A 444 11.50 -11.57 24.35
C PHE A 444 12.70 -11.08 25.13
N GLY A 445 12.98 -11.65 26.31
CA GLY A 445 14.14 -11.28 27.11
C GLY A 445 15.45 -11.70 26.45
N GLU A 446 16.43 -10.82 26.35
CA GLU A 446 17.84 -11.10 26.06
C GLU A 446 18.65 -11.18 27.39
N THR A 447 18.24 -10.35 28.36
CA THR A 447 18.65 -10.39 29.75
C THR A 447 17.43 -10.22 30.64
N ASP A 448 17.63 -10.13 31.97
CA ASP A 448 16.55 -9.79 32.92
C ASP A 448 16.00 -8.37 32.73
N ARG A 449 16.68 -7.50 31.97
CA ARG A 449 16.32 -6.08 31.76
C ARG A 449 16.20 -5.68 30.31
N ASP A 450 16.86 -6.41 29.42
CA ASP A 450 16.90 -6.10 28.00
C ASP A 450 15.97 -7.04 27.27
N PHE A 451 15.10 -6.47 26.44
CA PHE A 451 14.12 -7.19 25.64
C PHE A 451 14.24 -6.76 24.18
N PHE A 452 13.83 -7.61 23.28
CA PHE A 452 13.81 -7.35 21.85
C PHE A 452 12.49 -7.80 21.23
N ALA A 453 12.05 -7.09 20.20
CA ALA A 453 10.97 -7.55 19.32
C ALA A 453 11.55 -8.46 18.23
N LYS A 454 10.80 -9.48 17.79
CA LYS A 454 11.21 -10.34 16.66
C LYS A 454 10.86 -9.72 15.31
N VAL A 455 10.06 -8.67 15.31
CA VAL A 455 9.47 -8.07 14.12
C VAL A 455 10.36 -7.00 13.52
N ASP A 456 11.13 -6.32 14.38
CA ASP A 456 12.08 -5.26 14.03
C ASP A 456 13.38 -5.44 14.81
N ASP A 457 14.33 -4.52 14.68
CA ASP A 457 15.58 -4.53 15.44
C ASP A 457 15.48 -3.67 16.71
N ASP A 458 14.27 -3.27 17.09
CA ASP A 458 14.03 -2.48 18.29
C ASP A 458 14.31 -3.29 19.55
N THR A 459 15.02 -2.67 20.46
CA THR A 459 15.31 -3.24 21.77
C THR A 459 14.88 -2.30 22.87
N TYR A 460 14.58 -2.89 24.03
CA TYR A 460 13.96 -2.20 25.16
C TYR A 460 14.74 -2.52 26.41
N THR A 461 15.34 -1.52 27.04
CA THR A 461 16.08 -1.66 28.31
C THR A 461 15.31 -1.05 29.46
N PHE A 462 14.99 -1.85 30.48
CA PHE A 462 14.28 -1.36 31.67
C PHE A 462 15.26 -0.90 32.76
N GLU A 463 15.03 0.30 33.29
CA GLU A 463 15.82 0.88 34.39
C GLU A 463 15.18 0.58 35.74
N VAL A 464 15.98 -0.01 36.64
CA VAL A 464 15.54 -0.43 37.98
C VAL A 464 16.36 0.28 39.01
N ASP A 465 15.70 0.95 39.97
CA ASP A 465 16.38 1.65 41.07
C ASP A 465 16.97 0.68 42.10
N ALA A 466 17.71 1.23 43.07
CA ALA A 466 18.34 0.45 44.13
C ALA A 466 17.35 -0.30 45.05
N GLN A 467 16.07 0.06 45.00
CA GLN A 467 14.99 -0.57 45.73
C GLN A 467 14.23 -1.61 44.86
N GLY A 468 14.67 -1.87 43.63
CA GLY A 468 14.10 -2.81 42.72
C GLY A 468 12.83 -2.32 42.00
N ARG A 469 12.54 -1.02 42.01
CA ARG A 469 11.39 -0.43 41.31
C ARG A 469 11.79 0.00 39.91
N VAL A 470 10.92 -0.27 38.92
CA VAL A 470 11.11 0.17 37.54
C VAL A 470 10.70 1.64 37.41
N THR A 471 11.62 2.49 36.99
CA THR A 471 11.42 3.95 36.92
C THR A 471 11.27 4.46 35.48
N SER A 472 11.89 3.79 34.54
CA SER A 472 11.89 4.14 33.10
C SER A 472 12.26 2.95 32.25
N MET A 473 12.13 3.12 30.97
CA MET A 473 12.71 2.24 29.96
C MET A 473 13.35 3.10 28.87
N THR A 474 14.31 2.53 28.15
CA THR A 474 14.87 3.12 26.93
C THR A 474 14.46 2.27 25.75
N LEU A 475 13.81 2.86 24.77
CA LEU A 475 13.58 2.28 23.45
C LEU A 475 14.80 2.60 22.58
N HIS A 476 15.44 1.57 22.04
CA HIS A 476 16.54 1.68 21.07
C HIS A 476 15.96 1.36 19.68
N ALA A 477 15.67 2.39 18.90
CA ALA A 477 15.03 2.30 17.59
C ALA A 477 15.73 3.22 16.59
N ASP A 478 15.88 2.81 15.34
CA ASP A 478 16.50 3.59 14.25
C ASP A 478 17.87 4.18 14.60
N GLY A 479 18.66 3.47 15.41
CA GLY A 479 19.98 3.92 15.88
C GLY A 479 19.94 5.05 16.89
N LYS A 480 18.78 5.31 17.53
CA LYS A 480 18.56 6.31 18.56
C LYS A 480 18.16 5.67 19.88
N ASP A 481 18.59 6.25 20.96
CA ASP A 481 18.15 5.92 22.31
C ASP A 481 17.05 6.89 22.75
N ILE A 482 15.85 6.38 23.00
CA ILE A 482 14.68 7.17 23.38
C ILE A 482 14.31 6.83 24.84
N PRO A 483 14.72 7.63 25.81
CA PRO A 483 14.39 7.38 27.21
C PRO A 483 12.92 7.73 27.50
N LEU A 484 12.18 6.80 28.09
CA LEU A 484 10.77 6.89 28.40
C LEU A 484 10.55 6.71 29.91
N LYS A 485 9.98 7.70 30.55
CA LYS A 485 9.64 7.60 31.98
C LYS A 485 8.40 6.73 32.19
N ARG A 486 8.36 6.00 33.28
CA ARG A 486 7.13 5.35 33.73
C ARG A 486 6.09 6.42 34.09
N ILE A 487 4.84 6.29 33.63
CA ILE A 487 3.78 7.31 33.74
C ILE A 487 2.55 6.80 34.50
N ASP A 488 2.60 5.58 35.07
CA ASP A 488 1.58 4.97 35.92
C ASP A 488 2.12 4.61 37.32
#